data_52c43f6f911255e32537cb9f3a77f3e4
#
_entry.id   52c43f6f911255e32537cb9f3a77f3e4
#
_cell.length_a   1.000
_cell.length_b   1.000
_cell.length_c   1.000
_cell.angle_alpha   90.00
_cell.angle_beta   90.00
_cell.angle_gamma   90.00
#
_symmetry.space_group_name_H-M   'P 1'
#
loop_
_entity.id
_entity.type
_entity.pdbx_description
1 polymer ?
#
loop_
_entity_poly.entity_id
_entity_poly.type
_entity_poly.pdbx_seq_one_letter_code
_entity_poly.pdbx_strand_id
1 'polypeptide(L)'
;PIALNMVAEIARDPQTAGLPISGIGGITTWKDAAEYIALGCGNVQVCTAAMVYGFRIVQDMCDGLSNYMDAHGFARIEDFQGRAVPTVRDWKDLNLNHIDKAVINQDSCIQCGRCHVVCEDTSHQAITFSKDGGVRRFEVDDTECVGCNLCVSICPVPECITMRSLQPGEVDARTGKTVSGDYANWTTHPNNPMRQAVTAQG
;
A
#
# COMPACT_ATOMS: atom_id res chain seq x y z
N PRO A 1 10.22 2.00 9.12
CA PRO A 1 10.15 0.79 8.28
C PRO A 1 11.08 -0.32 8.72
N ILE A 2 12.40 -0.04 8.99
CA ILE A 2 13.37 -1.11 9.36
C ILE A 2 12.97 -1.81 10.65
N ALA A 3 12.69 -1.07 11.72
CA ALA A 3 12.32 -1.65 13.02
C ALA A 3 10.97 -2.37 12.96
N LEU A 4 10.00 -1.85 12.20
CA LEU A 4 8.72 -2.54 11.96
C LEU A 4 8.92 -3.88 11.25
N ASN A 5 9.81 -3.94 10.26
CA ASN A 5 10.13 -5.20 9.59
C ASN A 5 10.77 -6.21 10.55
N MET A 6 11.70 -5.77 11.40
CA MET A 6 12.32 -6.66 12.41
C MET A 6 11.29 -7.19 13.41
N VAL A 7 10.37 -6.33 13.87
CA VAL A 7 9.26 -6.77 14.75
C VAL A 7 8.37 -7.78 14.04
N ALA A 8 8.03 -7.54 12.79
CA ALA A 8 7.21 -8.46 12.00
C ALA A 8 7.88 -9.82 11.83
N GLU A 9 9.19 -9.87 11.56
CA GLU A 9 9.94 -11.12 11.47
C GLU A 9 9.95 -11.88 12.80
N ILE A 10 10.20 -11.20 13.92
CA ILE A 10 10.17 -11.82 15.26
C ILE A 10 8.76 -12.35 15.58
N ALA A 11 7.71 -11.55 15.27
CA ALA A 11 6.34 -11.95 15.59
C ALA A 11 5.82 -13.13 14.74
N ARG A 12 6.37 -13.30 13.53
CA ARG A 12 6.00 -14.38 12.59
C ARG A 12 6.77 -15.68 12.81
N ASP A 13 7.93 -15.62 13.42
CA ASP A 13 8.79 -16.79 13.59
C ASP A 13 8.19 -17.72 14.66
N PRO A 14 7.91 -19.00 14.33
CA PRO A 14 7.41 -19.97 15.31
C PRO A 14 8.31 -20.19 16.51
N GLN A 15 9.63 -19.95 16.39
CA GLN A 15 10.59 -20.13 17.49
C GLN A 15 10.51 -19.01 18.52
N THR A 16 10.03 -17.83 18.11
CA THR A 16 9.87 -16.65 18.97
C THR A 16 8.39 -16.33 19.26
N ALA A 17 7.47 -17.13 18.73
CA ALA A 17 6.04 -16.97 18.96
C ALA A 17 5.72 -16.99 20.46
N GLY A 18 4.97 -15.98 20.91
CA GLY A 18 4.58 -15.82 22.32
C GLY A 18 5.58 -15.07 23.19
N LEU A 19 6.76 -14.71 22.69
CA LEU A 19 7.65 -13.81 23.42
C LEU A 19 7.06 -12.39 23.48
N PRO A 20 7.12 -11.72 24.65
CA PRO A 20 6.67 -10.32 24.72
C PRO A 20 7.64 -9.42 23.96
N ILE A 21 7.10 -8.62 23.03
CA ILE A 21 7.88 -7.70 22.20
C ILE A 21 7.65 -6.28 22.69
N SER A 22 8.75 -5.53 22.89
CA SER A 22 8.74 -4.09 23.13
C SER A 22 9.24 -3.38 21.88
N GLY A 23 8.39 -2.57 21.24
CA GLY A 23 8.71 -1.87 19.99
C GLY A 23 9.49 -0.58 20.22
N ILE A 24 10.60 -0.39 19.49
CA ILE A 24 11.40 0.83 19.53
C ILE A 24 11.90 1.18 18.13
N GLY A 25 11.96 2.46 17.83
CA GLY A 25 12.57 3.01 16.62
C GLY A 25 11.60 3.76 15.71
N GLY A 26 11.81 5.08 15.57
CA GLY A 26 11.06 5.93 14.66
C GLY A 26 9.62 6.24 15.07
N ILE A 27 9.24 5.99 16.32
CA ILE A 27 7.90 6.27 16.84
C ILE A 27 7.81 7.75 17.17
N THR A 28 6.98 8.50 16.43
CA THR A 28 6.79 9.95 16.55
C THR A 28 5.34 10.33 16.75
N THR A 29 4.40 9.47 16.36
CA THR A 29 2.96 9.70 16.44
C THR A 29 2.24 8.47 17.00
N TRP A 30 0.98 8.65 17.37
CA TRP A 30 0.11 7.53 17.77
C TRP A 30 -0.06 6.48 16.66
N LYS A 31 0.03 6.88 15.38
CA LYS A 31 -0.07 5.95 14.23
C LYS A 31 1.10 4.99 14.22
N ASP A 32 2.32 5.52 14.42
CA ASP A 32 3.52 4.66 14.51
C ASP A 32 3.38 3.67 15.67
N ALA A 33 2.88 4.13 16.84
CA ALA A 33 2.64 3.26 17.98
C ALA A 33 1.60 2.16 17.67
N ALA A 34 0.50 2.52 16.98
CA ALA A 34 -0.52 1.56 16.55
C ALA A 34 0.03 0.50 15.60
N GLU A 35 0.92 0.88 14.66
CA GLU A 35 1.59 -0.06 13.75
C GLU A 35 2.42 -1.11 14.50
N TYR A 36 3.21 -0.68 15.50
CA TYR A 36 3.97 -1.61 16.34
C TYR A 36 3.07 -2.55 17.13
N ILE A 37 2.00 -2.04 17.72
CA ILE A 37 1.05 -2.86 18.47
C ILE A 37 0.35 -3.87 17.54
N ALA A 38 -0.09 -3.43 16.37
CA ALA A 38 -0.71 -4.29 15.37
C ALA A 38 0.24 -5.40 14.87
N LEU A 39 1.57 -5.19 14.93
CA LEU A 39 2.60 -6.19 14.65
C LEU A 39 2.98 -7.04 15.88
N GLY A 40 2.28 -6.92 17.01
CA GLY A 40 2.44 -7.81 18.16
C GLY A 40 3.18 -7.21 19.35
N CYS A 41 3.66 -5.98 19.28
CA CYS A 41 4.27 -5.34 20.44
C CYS A 41 3.25 -5.12 21.56
N GLY A 42 3.60 -5.53 22.79
CA GLY A 42 2.80 -5.26 23.97
C GLY A 42 3.00 -3.86 24.55
N ASN A 43 4.11 -3.23 24.21
CA ASN A 43 4.40 -1.83 24.53
C ASN A 43 5.34 -1.23 23.48
N VAL A 44 5.44 0.11 23.51
CA VAL A 44 6.32 0.89 22.62
C VAL A 44 7.20 1.82 23.44
N GLN A 45 8.39 2.12 22.91
CA GLN A 45 9.36 3.02 23.52
C GLN A 45 9.59 4.22 22.62
N VAL A 46 9.53 5.41 23.20
CA VAL A 46 9.72 6.68 22.52
C VAL A 46 10.94 7.39 23.12
N CYS A 47 11.90 7.75 22.28
CA CYS A 47 13.10 8.45 22.73
C CYS A 47 13.26 9.79 21.98
N THR A 48 13.72 9.75 20.74
CA THR A 48 14.04 10.97 19.95
C THR A 48 12.86 11.92 19.82
N ALA A 49 11.66 11.40 19.62
CA ALA A 49 10.47 12.24 19.50
C ALA A 49 10.19 13.02 20.80
N ALA A 50 10.39 12.40 21.96
CA ALA A 50 10.25 13.10 23.25
C ALA A 50 11.33 14.17 23.45
N MET A 51 12.54 13.96 22.91
CA MET A 51 13.63 14.96 22.93
C MET A 51 13.33 16.15 22.02
N VAL A 52 12.72 15.90 20.85
CA VAL A 52 12.40 16.95 19.86
C VAL A 52 11.14 17.72 20.19
N TYR A 53 10.07 17.03 20.60
CA TYR A 53 8.73 17.60 20.80
C TYR A 53 8.33 17.77 22.27
N GLY A 54 9.16 17.29 23.20
CA GLY A 54 8.89 17.30 24.63
C GLY A 54 8.03 16.11 25.07
N PHE A 55 7.96 15.90 26.39
CA PHE A 55 7.25 14.76 26.99
C PHE A 55 5.73 14.76 26.80
N ARG A 56 5.14 15.89 26.44
CA ARG A 56 3.71 16.00 26.14
C ARG A 56 3.29 15.09 24.96
N ILE A 57 4.22 14.75 24.09
CA ILE A 57 3.95 13.82 22.97
C ILE A 57 3.37 12.48 23.43
N VAL A 58 3.70 12.03 24.67
CA VAL A 58 3.14 10.81 25.23
C VAL A 58 1.63 10.92 25.42
N GLN A 59 1.17 12.08 25.91
CA GLN A 59 -0.26 12.34 26.06
C GLN A 59 -0.95 12.36 24.70
N ASP A 60 -0.37 13.06 23.73
CA ASP A 60 -0.90 13.14 22.36
C ASP A 60 -0.99 11.74 21.70
N MET A 61 -0.02 10.85 21.97
CA MET A 61 -0.05 9.45 21.52
C MET A 61 -1.16 8.65 22.22
N CYS A 62 -1.32 8.79 23.53
CA CYS A 62 -2.39 8.11 24.27
C CYS A 62 -3.78 8.55 23.79
N ASP A 63 -3.99 9.85 23.61
CA ASP A 63 -5.25 10.39 23.12
C ASP A 63 -5.55 9.92 21.70
N GLY A 64 -4.53 9.91 20.82
CA GLY A 64 -4.65 9.40 19.46
C GLY A 64 -4.96 7.90 19.38
N LEU A 65 -4.31 7.07 20.22
CA LEU A 65 -4.61 5.65 20.31
C LEU A 65 -6.02 5.39 20.87
N SER A 66 -6.45 6.15 21.88
CA SER A 66 -7.80 6.06 22.42
C SER A 66 -8.85 6.35 21.35
N ASN A 67 -8.69 7.45 20.61
CA ASN A 67 -9.60 7.80 19.51
C ASN A 67 -9.60 6.73 18.39
N TYR A 68 -8.44 6.14 18.08
CA TYR A 68 -8.33 5.05 17.12
C TYR A 68 -9.11 3.81 17.60
N MET A 69 -8.94 3.45 18.86
CA MET A 69 -9.64 2.31 19.47
C MET A 69 -11.15 2.50 19.47
N ASP A 70 -11.62 3.69 19.86
CA ASP A 70 -13.05 4.03 19.83
C ASP A 70 -13.63 3.93 18.42
N ALA A 71 -12.91 4.47 17.42
CA ALA A 71 -13.35 4.43 16.02
C ALA A 71 -13.45 3.01 15.45
N HIS A 72 -12.68 2.05 16.00
CA HIS A 72 -12.66 0.66 15.55
C HIS A 72 -13.37 -0.32 16.51
N GLY A 73 -13.94 0.18 17.60
CA GLY A 73 -14.66 -0.64 18.59
C GLY A 73 -13.75 -1.53 19.43
N PHE A 74 -12.49 -1.15 19.63
CA PHE A 74 -11.55 -1.87 20.49
C PHE A 74 -11.67 -1.37 21.93
N ALA A 75 -11.93 -2.25 22.87
CA ALA A 75 -12.03 -1.91 24.29
C ALA A 75 -10.66 -1.88 24.98
N ARG A 76 -9.68 -2.63 24.48
CA ARG A 76 -8.33 -2.76 25.04
C ARG A 76 -7.29 -2.86 23.93
N ILE A 77 -6.03 -2.59 24.28
CA ILE A 77 -4.89 -2.71 23.35
C ILE A 77 -4.77 -4.13 22.79
N GLU A 78 -5.02 -5.13 23.62
CA GLU A 78 -4.96 -6.54 23.25
C GLU A 78 -5.96 -6.92 22.14
N ASP A 79 -7.02 -6.13 21.95
CA ASP A 79 -8.03 -6.39 20.92
C ASP A 79 -7.49 -6.20 19.51
N PHE A 80 -6.43 -5.41 19.33
CA PHE A 80 -5.77 -5.25 18.03
C PHE A 80 -4.28 -5.62 18.02
N GLN A 81 -3.72 -6.00 19.16
CA GLN A 81 -2.34 -6.48 19.24
C GLN A 81 -2.14 -7.70 18.34
N GLY A 82 -1.15 -7.62 17.45
CA GLY A 82 -0.81 -8.72 16.55
C GLY A 82 -1.75 -8.95 15.38
N ARG A 83 -2.82 -8.16 15.19
CA ARG A 83 -3.79 -8.37 14.11
C ARG A 83 -3.18 -8.25 12.70
N ALA A 84 -2.12 -7.48 12.55
CA ALA A 84 -1.46 -7.33 11.25
C ALA A 84 -0.51 -8.51 10.93
N VAL A 85 -0.04 -9.27 11.94
CA VAL A 85 0.95 -10.34 11.74
C VAL A 85 0.54 -11.35 10.65
N PRO A 86 -0.70 -11.89 10.63
CA PRO A 86 -1.10 -12.84 9.60
C PRO A 86 -1.20 -12.22 8.19
N THR A 87 -1.24 -10.89 8.09
CA THR A 87 -1.38 -10.19 6.80
C THR A 87 -0.04 -9.76 6.21
N VAL A 88 1.04 -9.84 6.99
CA VAL A 88 2.40 -9.55 6.49
C VAL A 88 2.77 -10.58 5.42
N ARG A 89 3.19 -10.09 4.25
CA ARG A 89 3.55 -10.93 3.11
C ARG A 89 4.99 -10.66 2.68
N ASP A 90 5.68 -11.71 2.29
CA ASP A 90 6.98 -11.61 1.65
C ASP A 90 6.85 -11.19 0.18
N TRP A 91 7.91 -10.64 -0.38
CA TRP A 91 7.95 -10.27 -1.81
C TRP A 91 7.57 -11.43 -2.73
N LYS A 92 7.97 -12.65 -2.39
CA LYS A 92 7.65 -13.86 -3.15
C LYS A 92 6.14 -14.15 -3.23
N ASP A 93 5.36 -13.66 -2.24
CA ASP A 93 3.93 -13.91 -2.14
C ASP A 93 3.10 -12.80 -2.80
N LEU A 94 3.75 -11.71 -3.24
CA LEU A 94 3.06 -10.61 -3.92
C LEU A 94 2.70 -11.01 -5.35
N ASN A 95 1.47 -10.68 -5.76
CA ASN A 95 1.07 -10.79 -7.16
C ASN A 95 1.70 -9.64 -7.96
N LEU A 96 2.70 -9.96 -8.77
CA LEU A 96 3.39 -9.00 -9.64
C LEU A 96 2.87 -9.01 -11.09
N ASN A 97 1.83 -9.76 -11.38
CA ASN A 97 1.25 -9.89 -12.73
C ASN A 97 -0.02 -9.05 -12.92
N HIS A 98 -0.52 -8.38 -11.88
CA HIS A 98 -1.62 -7.46 -12.08
C HIS A 98 -1.12 -6.21 -12.80
N ILE A 99 -1.92 -5.72 -13.72
CA ILE A 99 -1.67 -4.50 -14.48
C ILE A 99 -2.88 -3.62 -14.27
N ASP A 100 -2.65 -2.43 -13.72
CA ASP A 100 -3.70 -1.46 -13.43
C ASP A 100 -3.61 -0.28 -14.40
N LYS A 101 -4.77 0.23 -14.79
CA LYS A 101 -4.92 1.45 -15.59
C LYS A 101 -5.81 2.44 -14.87
N ALA A 102 -5.46 3.71 -14.92
CA ALA A 102 -6.29 4.76 -14.33
C ALA A 102 -7.55 5.02 -15.17
N VAL A 103 -8.67 5.26 -14.51
CA VAL A 103 -9.93 5.65 -15.16
C VAL A 103 -10.44 6.92 -14.51
N ILE A 104 -10.74 7.94 -15.31
CA ILE A 104 -11.24 9.24 -14.85
C ILE A 104 -12.73 9.32 -15.12
N ASN A 105 -13.52 9.49 -14.05
CA ASN A 105 -14.93 9.78 -14.15
C ASN A 105 -15.12 11.26 -14.53
N GLN A 106 -15.53 11.52 -15.75
CA GLN A 106 -15.70 12.88 -16.28
C GLN A 106 -16.87 13.62 -15.62
N ASP A 107 -17.88 12.92 -15.11
CA ASP A 107 -19.08 13.53 -14.52
C ASP A 107 -18.76 14.12 -13.12
N SER A 108 -17.85 13.51 -12.37
CA SER A 108 -17.40 13.99 -11.08
C SER A 108 -16.14 14.88 -11.16
N CYS A 109 -15.51 14.97 -12.33
CA CYS A 109 -14.27 15.70 -12.53
C CYS A 109 -14.47 17.21 -12.44
N ILE A 110 -13.81 17.87 -11.49
CA ILE A 110 -13.83 19.33 -11.31
C ILE A 110 -12.81 20.07 -12.22
N GLN A 111 -12.18 19.37 -13.13
CA GLN A 111 -11.28 19.94 -14.15
C GLN A 111 -10.05 20.68 -13.58
N CYS A 112 -9.59 20.36 -12.39
CA CYS A 112 -8.49 21.03 -11.71
C CYS A 112 -7.11 20.79 -12.35
N GLY A 113 -6.92 19.67 -13.07
CA GLY A 113 -5.69 19.34 -13.80
C GLY A 113 -4.56 18.75 -12.96
N ARG A 114 -4.74 18.53 -11.66
CA ARG A 114 -3.69 17.98 -10.78
C ARG A 114 -3.17 16.61 -11.24
N CYS A 115 -4.08 15.76 -11.73
CA CYS A 115 -3.74 14.43 -12.24
C CYS A 115 -2.83 14.50 -13.48
N HIS A 116 -3.06 15.45 -14.38
CA HIS A 116 -2.21 15.70 -15.54
C HIS A 116 -0.81 16.13 -15.10
N VAL A 117 -0.72 17.15 -14.24
CA VAL A 117 0.57 17.68 -13.77
C VAL A 117 1.40 16.60 -13.08
N VAL A 118 0.81 15.81 -12.14
CA VAL A 118 1.57 14.76 -11.45
C VAL A 118 2.02 13.66 -12.40
N CYS A 119 1.25 13.36 -13.44
CA CYS A 119 1.61 12.37 -14.45
C CYS A 119 2.78 12.87 -15.33
N GLU A 120 2.81 14.16 -15.67
CA GLU A 120 3.92 14.79 -16.40
C GLU A 120 5.19 14.84 -15.53
N ASP A 121 5.07 15.25 -14.26
CA ASP A 121 6.20 15.33 -13.33
C ASP A 121 6.88 13.97 -13.09
N THR A 122 6.13 12.88 -13.21
CA THR A 122 6.65 11.51 -13.11
C THR A 122 7.14 10.93 -14.44
N SER A 123 7.15 11.73 -15.50
CA SER A 123 7.62 11.38 -16.85
C SER A 123 6.79 10.30 -17.57
N HIS A 124 5.62 9.93 -17.06
CA HIS A 124 4.75 8.96 -17.74
C HIS A 124 3.86 9.59 -18.81
N GLN A 125 3.46 10.86 -18.62
CA GLN A 125 2.70 11.67 -19.57
C GLN A 125 1.43 10.99 -20.14
N ALA A 126 0.89 10.04 -19.36
CA ALA A 126 -0.25 9.24 -19.78
C ALA A 126 -1.60 9.95 -19.64
N ILE A 127 -1.66 11.08 -18.94
CA ILE A 127 -2.90 11.86 -18.80
C ILE A 127 -2.81 13.10 -19.65
N THR A 128 -3.52 13.09 -20.77
CA THR A 128 -3.63 14.24 -21.68
C THR A 128 -4.83 15.10 -21.31
N PHE A 129 -4.87 16.33 -21.82
CA PHE A 129 -6.07 17.13 -21.72
C PHE A 129 -6.41 17.80 -23.05
N SER A 130 -7.70 17.94 -23.30
CA SER A 130 -8.26 18.75 -24.38
C SER A 130 -9.08 19.89 -23.80
N LYS A 131 -9.27 20.94 -24.59
CA LYS A 131 -10.10 22.08 -24.23
C LYS A 131 -11.11 22.35 -25.34
N ASP A 132 -12.39 22.20 -25.02
CA ASP A 132 -13.48 22.49 -25.93
C ASP A 132 -14.48 23.42 -25.25
N GLY A 133 -14.82 24.55 -25.91
CA GLY A 133 -15.77 25.51 -25.37
C GLY A 133 -15.42 26.08 -23.98
N GLY A 134 -14.14 26.02 -23.56
CA GLY A 134 -13.71 26.47 -22.24
C GLY A 134 -13.67 25.33 -21.19
N VAL A 135 -14.26 24.18 -21.46
CA VAL A 135 -14.25 22.98 -20.61
C VAL A 135 -12.97 22.19 -20.84
N ARG A 136 -12.28 21.80 -19.76
CA ARG A 136 -11.11 20.91 -19.83
C ARG A 136 -11.54 19.48 -19.62
N ARG A 137 -11.14 18.59 -20.50
CA ARG A 137 -11.36 17.15 -20.39
C ARG A 137 -10.02 16.44 -20.26
N PHE A 138 -9.90 15.57 -19.28
CA PHE A 138 -8.68 14.79 -19.01
C PHE A 138 -8.93 13.35 -19.39
N GLU A 139 -8.02 12.77 -20.18
CA GLU A 139 -8.13 11.41 -20.69
C GLU A 139 -6.85 10.64 -20.39
N VAL A 140 -6.99 9.36 -20.10
CA VAL A 140 -5.86 8.46 -19.84
C VAL A 140 -5.51 7.73 -21.12
N ASP A 141 -4.26 7.82 -21.53
CA ASP A 141 -3.70 6.99 -22.58
C ASP A 141 -3.20 5.66 -21.96
N ASP A 142 -3.90 4.58 -22.25
CA ASP A 142 -3.57 3.24 -21.75
C ASP A 142 -2.22 2.72 -22.28
N THR A 143 -1.71 3.27 -23.40
CA THR A 143 -0.41 2.89 -23.94
C THR A 143 0.75 3.46 -23.13
N GLU A 144 0.54 4.58 -22.44
CA GLU A 144 1.55 5.23 -21.60
C GLU A 144 1.33 4.98 -20.11
N CYS A 145 0.09 4.65 -19.70
CA CYS A 145 -0.24 4.46 -18.29
C CYS A 145 0.46 3.23 -17.70
N VAL A 146 1.26 3.43 -16.66
CA VAL A 146 1.99 2.37 -15.93
C VAL A 146 1.27 1.91 -14.66
N GLY A 147 0.12 2.48 -14.32
CA GLY A 147 -0.64 2.08 -13.13
C GLY A 147 -0.04 2.55 -11.79
N CYS A 148 0.73 3.63 -11.76
CA CYS A 148 1.43 4.10 -10.56
C CYS A 148 0.53 4.66 -9.44
N ASN A 149 -0.75 4.84 -9.68
CA ASN A 149 -1.77 5.33 -8.72
C ASN A 149 -1.59 6.78 -8.22
N LEU A 150 -0.61 7.54 -8.68
CA LEU A 150 -0.37 8.90 -8.22
C LEU A 150 -1.51 9.86 -8.55
N CYS A 151 -2.15 9.69 -9.70
CA CYS A 151 -3.29 10.50 -10.12
C CYS A 151 -4.50 10.34 -9.17
N VAL A 152 -4.72 9.13 -8.63
CA VAL A 152 -5.75 8.87 -7.62
C VAL A 152 -5.41 9.59 -6.31
N SER A 153 -4.15 9.45 -5.86
CA SER A 153 -3.69 10.02 -4.60
C SER A 153 -3.75 11.55 -4.57
N ILE A 154 -3.55 12.23 -5.72
CA ILE A 154 -3.57 13.70 -5.80
C ILE A 154 -4.97 14.27 -6.08
N CYS A 155 -5.92 13.44 -6.50
CA CYS A 155 -7.26 13.91 -6.85
C CYS A 155 -8.01 14.40 -5.61
N PRO A 156 -8.51 15.66 -5.60
CA PRO A 156 -9.23 16.18 -4.44
C PRO A 156 -10.69 15.68 -4.37
N VAL A 157 -11.17 15.02 -5.42
CA VAL A 157 -12.53 14.48 -5.49
C VAL A 157 -12.47 12.97 -5.25
N PRO A 158 -13.04 12.48 -4.14
CA PRO A 158 -13.08 11.04 -3.88
C PRO A 158 -13.70 10.26 -5.04
N GLU A 159 -13.12 9.12 -5.37
CA GLU A 159 -13.60 8.19 -6.40
C GLU A 159 -13.73 8.77 -7.82
N CYS A 160 -13.28 10.01 -8.06
CA CYS A 160 -13.24 10.60 -9.40
C CYS A 160 -12.24 9.88 -10.31
N ILE A 161 -11.12 9.44 -9.74
CA ILE A 161 -10.14 8.60 -10.44
C ILE A 161 -10.03 7.28 -9.70
N THR A 162 -10.21 6.20 -10.44
CA THR A 162 -10.11 4.82 -9.92
C THR A 162 -9.07 4.05 -10.73
N MET A 163 -8.58 2.93 -10.17
CA MET A 163 -7.72 2.01 -10.90
C MET A 163 -8.53 0.81 -11.36
N ARG A 164 -8.41 0.46 -12.63
CA ARG A 164 -8.98 -0.73 -13.24
C ARG A 164 -7.90 -1.76 -13.47
N SER A 165 -8.01 -2.92 -12.85
CA SER A 165 -7.11 -4.05 -13.14
C SER A 165 -7.52 -4.73 -14.43
N LEU A 166 -6.55 -4.97 -15.30
CA LEU A 166 -6.75 -5.78 -16.49
C LEU A 166 -7.03 -7.23 -16.10
N GLN A 167 -8.03 -7.82 -16.73
CA GLN A 167 -8.42 -9.21 -16.46
C GLN A 167 -7.56 -10.20 -17.27
N PRO A 168 -7.42 -11.45 -16.83
CA PRO A 168 -6.77 -12.49 -17.63
C PRO A 168 -7.40 -12.60 -19.01
N GLY A 169 -6.56 -12.57 -20.05
CA GLY A 169 -6.97 -12.55 -21.46
C GLY A 169 -7.08 -11.16 -22.09
N GLU A 170 -7.12 -10.08 -21.31
CA GLU A 170 -7.01 -8.72 -21.85
C GLU A 170 -5.58 -8.44 -22.33
N VAL A 171 -5.45 -7.60 -23.34
CA VAL A 171 -4.14 -7.15 -23.85
C VAL A 171 -3.78 -5.84 -23.20
N ASP A 172 -2.62 -5.78 -22.56
CA ASP A 172 -2.05 -4.52 -22.10
C ASP A 172 -1.61 -3.67 -23.29
N ALA A 173 -2.28 -2.55 -23.49
CA ALA A 173 -2.02 -1.66 -24.62
C ALA A 173 -0.56 -1.15 -24.66
N ARG A 174 0.09 -1.01 -23.49
CA ARG A 174 1.46 -0.52 -23.36
C ARG A 174 2.50 -1.55 -23.82
N THR A 175 2.33 -2.80 -23.44
CA THR A 175 3.33 -3.85 -23.72
C THR A 175 2.96 -4.76 -24.89
N GLY A 176 1.71 -4.73 -25.32
CA GLY A 176 1.14 -5.64 -26.32
C GLY A 176 0.99 -7.09 -25.82
N LYS A 177 1.22 -7.33 -24.53
CA LYS A 177 1.14 -8.68 -23.95
C LYS A 177 -0.24 -8.96 -23.40
N THR A 178 -0.71 -10.18 -23.58
CA THR A 178 -1.93 -10.67 -22.94
C THR A 178 -1.67 -10.90 -21.46
N VAL A 179 -2.55 -10.38 -20.61
CA VAL A 179 -2.49 -10.63 -19.17
C VAL A 179 -2.73 -12.11 -18.90
N SER A 180 -1.76 -12.75 -18.23
CA SER A 180 -1.85 -14.16 -17.85
C SER A 180 -2.50 -14.30 -16.48
N GLY A 181 -3.41 -15.25 -16.32
CA GLY A 181 -3.91 -15.71 -15.03
C GLY A 181 -3.12 -16.88 -14.43
N ASP A 182 -2.12 -17.40 -15.18
CA ASP A 182 -1.47 -18.68 -14.84
C ASP A 182 -0.47 -18.58 -13.68
N TYR A 183 0.01 -17.38 -13.38
CA TYR A 183 0.97 -17.19 -12.29
C TYR A 183 0.84 -15.79 -11.67
N ALA A 184 1.02 -15.72 -10.36
CA ALA A 184 0.91 -14.46 -9.59
C ALA A 184 2.27 -13.75 -9.41
N ASN A 185 3.36 -14.52 -9.36
CA ASN A 185 4.72 -14.00 -9.15
C ASN A 185 5.76 -15.00 -9.66
N TRP A 186 7.05 -14.70 -9.43
CA TRP A 186 8.13 -15.60 -9.87
C TRP A 186 8.05 -17.00 -9.28
N THR A 187 7.57 -17.18 -8.05
CA THR A 187 7.47 -18.51 -7.43
C THR A 187 6.49 -19.44 -8.14
N THR A 188 5.47 -18.87 -8.78
CA THR A 188 4.46 -19.60 -9.55
C THR A 188 4.70 -19.52 -11.06
N HIS A 189 5.70 -18.75 -11.51
CA HIS A 189 6.01 -18.56 -12.93
C HIS A 189 6.47 -19.86 -13.58
N PRO A 190 5.97 -20.22 -14.79
CA PRO A 190 6.32 -21.48 -15.46
C PRO A 190 7.82 -21.62 -15.76
N ASN A 191 8.53 -20.52 -15.97
CA ASN A 191 9.98 -20.52 -16.24
C ASN A 191 10.84 -20.53 -14.96
N ASN A 192 10.24 -20.61 -13.76
CA ASN A 192 11.02 -20.72 -12.53
C ASN A 192 11.69 -22.10 -12.46
N PRO A 193 13.04 -22.17 -12.42
CA PRO A 193 13.75 -23.46 -12.42
C PRO A 193 13.45 -24.32 -11.18
N MET A 194 13.12 -23.70 -10.03
CA MET A 194 12.74 -24.44 -8.82
C MET A 194 11.39 -25.14 -8.97
N ARG A 195 10.46 -24.57 -9.72
CA ARG A 195 9.16 -25.17 -10.02
C ARG A 195 9.32 -26.37 -10.98
N GLN A 196 10.21 -26.24 -11.97
CA GLN A 196 10.50 -27.32 -12.92
C GLN A 196 11.18 -28.52 -12.25
N ALA A 197 12.03 -28.29 -11.24
CA ALA A 197 12.69 -29.34 -10.48
C ALA A 197 11.71 -30.18 -9.64
N VAL A 198 10.65 -29.59 -9.11
CA VAL A 198 9.63 -30.31 -8.33
C VAL A 198 8.75 -31.19 -9.22
N THR A 199 8.41 -30.74 -10.41
CA THR A 199 7.61 -31.53 -11.39
C THR A 199 8.40 -32.68 -12.05
N ALA A 200 9.73 -32.62 -12.02
CA ALA A 200 10.59 -33.69 -12.58
C ALA A 200 10.86 -34.83 -11.57
N GLN A 201 10.47 -34.67 -10.30
CA GLN A 201 10.67 -35.69 -9.24
C GLN A 201 9.37 -36.44 -8.85
N GLY A 202 8.25 -36.12 -9.47
CA GLY A 202 6.95 -36.81 -9.33
C GLY A 202 6.53 -37.52 -10.61
#